data_185cce807b1c520b246b1f829b9b1d9c
#
_entry.id   185cce807b1c520b246b1f829b9b1d9c
#
_cell.length_a   1.000
_cell.length_b   1.000
_cell.length_c   1.000
_cell.angle_alpha   90.00
_cell.angle_beta   90.00
_cell.angle_gamma   90.00
#
_symmetry.space_group_name_H-M   'P 1'
#
loop_
_entity.id
_entity.type
_entity.pdbx_description
1 polymer ?
#
loop_
_entity_poly.entity_id
_entity_poly.type
_entity_poly.pdbx_seq_one_letter_code
_entity_poly.pdbx_strand_id
1 'polypeptide(L)'
;MTVDAFRTLTGLVVPAITTEQMREVDRVAVEGVGPNLYQMMENAGRNLASLCVELLGDRWASAPVVVLAGTGGNGGGGICAARHLANHGGDITLVVSDLTRLGGVPADQLTLYRATGGRLADVRDLGGLEAELVVDAVLGYSLGGAPHGVAAELVRWMSSRTAPVVSLDVPSGVDSTTGTAPGAYVCATTTMTLALPKTGLDADAVGELWLADIGIPREVYRRVGVQLPDGLFTPGYRVRLASDADDGAQTRVPLQ
;
A
#
# COMPACT_ATOMS: atom_id res chain seq x y z
N MET A 1 2.89 -17.85 6.62
CA MET A 1 3.63 -18.71 5.66
C MET A 1 4.18 -17.83 4.55
N THR A 2 5.16 -18.25 3.79
CA THR A 2 5.67 -17.52 2.63
C THR A 2 5.18 -18.22 1.36
N VAL A 3 4.83 -17.44 0.33
CA VAL A 3 4.41 -17.97 -0.96
C VAL A 3 5.35 -17.52 -2.07
N ASP A 4 5.59 -18.37 -3.05
CA ASP A 4 6.46 -18.04 -4.19
C ASP A 4 5.70 -17.31 -5.31
N ALA A 5 4.38 -17.40 -5.33
CA ALA A 5 3.53 -16.77 -6.33
C ALA A 5 2.10 -16.55 -5.81
N PHE A 6 1.44 -15.57 -6.39
CA PHE A 6 0.00 -15.32 -6.26
C PHE A 6 -0.70 -15.56 -7.60
N ARG A 7 -2.03 -15.58 -7.59
CA ARG A 7 -2.83 -15.64 -8.81
C ARG A 7 -3.72 -14.42 -8.92
N THR A 8 -3.88 -13.90 -10.14
CA THR A 8 -4.97 -12.97 -10.40
C THR A 8 -6.31 -13.73 -10.40
N LEU A 9 -7.44 -13.01 -10.27
CA LEU A 9 -8.77 -13.62 -10.39
C LEU A 9 -9.01 -14.27 -11.76
N THR A 10 -8.22 -13.94 -12.78
CA THR A 10 -8.25 -14.57 -14.11
C THR A 10 -7.27 -15.74 -14.24
N GLY A 11 -6.59 -16.12 -13.14
CA GLY A 11 -5.71 -17.28 -13.07
C GLY A 11 -4.26 -17.02 -13.53
N LEU A 12 -3.86 -15.79 -13.87
CA LEU A 12 -2.47 -15.49 -14.19
C LEU A 12 -1.59 -15.66 -12.95
N VAL A 13 -0.49 -16.38 -13.07
CA VAL A 13 0.50 -16.54 -12.00
C VAL A 13 1.39 -15.34 -11.94
N VAL A 14 1.44 -14.68 -10.78
CA VAL A 14 2.25 -13.50 -10.50
C VAL A 14 3.35 -13.88 -9.51
N PRO A 15 4.65 -13.80 -9.87
CA PRO A 15 5.72 -14.17 -8.97
C PRO A 15 5.74 -13.24 -7.74
N ALA A 16 5.99 -13.82 -6.57
CA ALA A 16 6.26 -13.08 -5.36
C ALA A 16 7.78 -12.86 -5.19
N ILE A 17 8.15 -11.78 -4.53
CA ILE A 17 9.55 -11.42 -4.31
C ILE A 17 9.84 -11.09 -2.85
N THR A 18 11.09 -11.30 -2.44
CA THR A 18 11.58 -10.91 -1.12
C THR A 18 11.86 -9.40 -1.05
N THR A 19 12.02 -8.89 0.17
CA THR A 19 12.50 -7.52 0.43
C THR A 19 13.79 -7.21 -0.34
N GLU A 20 14.73 -8.12 -0.36
CA GLU A 20 16.03 -7.94 -1.03
C GLU A 20 15.87 -7.82 -2.55
N GLN A 21 15.07 -8.71 -3.13
CA GLN A 21 14.74 -8.64 -4.56
C GLN A 21 14.01 -7.34 -4.92
N MET A 22 13.09 -6.87 -4.06
CA MET A 22 12.40 -5.60 -4.32
C MET A 22 13.36 -4.41 -4.28
N ARG A 23 14.32 -4.39 -3.35
CA ARG A 23 15.38 -3.35 -3.34
C ARG A 23 16.20 -3.34 -4.62
N GLU A 24 16.50 -4.51 -5.17
CA GLU A 24 17.22 -4.60 -6.44
C GLU A 24 16.36 -4.13 -7.62
N VAL A 25 15.05 -4.44 -7.64
CA VAL A 25 14.10 -3.87 -8.62
C VAL A 25 14.11 -2.34 -8.56
N ASP A 26 13.98 -1.76 -7.37
CA ASP A 26 13.99 -0.31 -7.18
C ASP A 26 15.31 0.32 -7.65
N ARG A 27 16.45 -0.30 -7.30
CA ARG A 27 17.76 0.16 -7.74
C ARG A 27 17.89 0.17 -9.26
N VAL A 28 17.55 -0.94 -9.91
CA VAL A 28 17.62 -1.05 -11.38
C VAL A 28 16.63 -0.10 -12.06
N ALA A 29 15.44 0.09 -11.46
CA ALA A 29 14.47 1.05 -11.97
C ALA A 29 15.04 2.47 -11.93
N VAL A 30 15.52 2.93 -10.79
CA VAL A 30 15.95 4.33 -10.60
C VAL A 30 17.27 4.63 -11.29
N GLU A 31 18.27 3.72 -11.21
CA GLU A 31 19.62 3.96 -11.70
C GLU A 31 19.83 3.56 -13.17
N GLY A 32 19.02 2.64 -13.69
CA GLY A 32 19.33 1.98 -14.96
C GLY A 32 18.36 2.25 -16.11
N VAL A 33 17.06 2.16 -15.89
CA VAL A 33 16.04 2.19 -16.96
C VAL A 33 15.02 3.29 -16.74
N GLY A 34 14.79 3.60 -15.51
CA GLY A 34 14.00 4.63 -14.94
C GLY A 34 12.58 4.76 -15.13
N PRO A 35 11.54 4.50 -14.33
CA PRO A 35 10.84 5.67 -13.86
C PRO A 35 11.60 6.29 -12.67
N ASN A 36 11.54 7.62 -12.54
CA ASN A 36 12.04 8.27 -11.35
C ASN A 36 11.07 8.09 -10.17
N LEU A 37 11.52 8.43 -8.96
CA LEU A 37 10.74 8.23 -7.74
C LEU A 37 9.41 9.01 -7.75
N TYR A 38 9.36 10.21 -8.38
CA TYR A 38 8.11 10.98 -8.52
C TYR A 38 7.06 10.20 -9.32
N GLN A 39 7.46 9.61 -10.45
CA GLN A 39 6.55 8.86 -11.31
C GLN A 39 6.01 7.63 -10.60
N MET A 40 6.87 6.86 -9.91
CA MET A 40 6.44 5.68 -9.16
C MET A 40 5.51 6.06 -8.00
N MET A 41 5.85 7.11 -7.25
CA MET A 41 5.04 7.57 -6.12
C MET A 41 3.69 8.14 -6.57
N GLU A 42 3.66 8.85 -7.70
CA GLU A 42 2.43 9.35 -8.30
C GLU A 42 1.49 8.21 -8.72
N ASN A 43 2.03 7.17 -9.38
CA ASN A 43 1.26 5.99 -9.74
C ASN A 43 0.75 5.23 -8.51
N ALA A 44 1.58 5.03 -7.49
CA ALA A 44 1.19 4.38 -6.25
C ALA A 44 0.06 5.15 -5.53
N GLY A 45 0.24 6.45 -5.31
CA GLY A 45 -0.73 7.28 -4.61
C GLY A 45 -2.06 7.42 -5.37
N ARG A 46 -2.02 7.54 -6.69
CA ARG A 46 -3.21 7.61 -7.53
C ARG A 46 -3.99 6.30 -7.55
N ASN A 47 -3.30 5.15 -7.64
CA ASN A 47 -3.94 3.84 -7.52
C ASN A 47 -4.59 3.65 -6.15
N LEU A 48 -3.90 4.04 -5.06
CA LEU A 48 -4.42 3.96 -3.71
C LEU A 48 -5.66 4.84 -3.52
N ALA A 49 -5.62 6.09 -3.97
CA ALA A 49 -6.77 6.99 -3.93
C ALA A 49 -7.97 6.41 -4.68
N SER A 50 -7.76 5.88 -5.88
CA SER A 50 -8.80 5.22 -6.67
C SER A 50 -9.38 3.99 -5.97
N LEU A 51 -8.55 3.21 -5.27
CA LEU A 51 -9.01 2.06 -4.48
C LEU A 51 -9.86 2.53 -3.28
N CYS A 52 -9.44 3.58 -2.57
CA CYS A 52 -10.22 4.15 -1.47
C CYS A 52 -11.61 4.63 -1.94
N VAL A 53 -11.68 5.31 -3.08
CA VAL A 53 -12.97 5.74 -3.69
C VAL A 53 -13.85 4.53 -3.99
N GLU A 54 -13.29 3.47 -4.57
CA GLU A 54 -14.04 2.24 -4.89
C GLU A 54 -14.59 1.56 -3.63
N LEU A 55 -13.77 1.44 -2.58
CA LEU A 55 -14.17 0.81 -1.31
C LEU A 55 -15.26 1.60 -0.56
N LEU A 56 -15.24 2.91 -0.64
CA LEU A 56 -16.25 3.78 -0.01
C LEU A 56 -17.53 3.92 -0.85
N GLY A 57 -17.45 3.64 -2.16
CA GLY A 57 -18.58 3.72 -3.08
C GLY A 57 -19.19 5.13 -3.10
N ASP A 58 -20.53 5.23 -3.11
CA ASP A 58 -21.25 6.51 -3.22
C ASP A 58 -20.97 7.47 -2.05
N ARG A 59 -20.45 6.98 -0.92
CA ARG A 59 -20.18 7.80 0.28
C ARG A 59 -18.79 8.42 0.28
N TRP A 60 -17.93 8.11 -0.68
CA TRP A 60 -16.52 8.46 -0.66
C TRP A 60 -16.25 9.96 -0.42
N ALA A 61 -17.08 10.85 -0.97
CA ALA A 61 -16.88 12.29 -0.88
C ALA A 61 -17.21 12.86 0.52
N SER A 62 -18.05 12.16 1.29
CA SER A 62 -18.52 12.60 2.62
C SER A 62 -17.97 11.74 3.77
N ALA A 63 -17.44 10.58 3.46
CA ALA A 63 -16.85 9.68 4.45
C ALA A 63 -15.50 10.24 4.94
N PRO A 64 -15.32 10.43 6.26
CA PRO A 64 -14.02 10.87 6.78
C PRO A 64 -12.97 9.79 6.58
N VAL A 65 -11.89 10.16 5.89
CA VAL A 65 -10.73 9.30 5.64
C VAL A 65 -9.53 9.83 6.40
N VAL A 66 -8.93 8.99 7.22
CA VAL A 66 -7.68 9.31 7.93
C VAL A 66 -6.51 8.59 7.25
N VAL A 67 -5.56 9.35 6.74
CA VAL A 67 -4.33 8.82 6.13
C VAL A 67 -3.18 8.97 7.12
N LEU A 68 -2.57 7.85 7.51
CA LEU A 68 -1.41 7.82 8.39
C LEU A 68 -0.16 7.52 7.56
N ALA A 69 0.77 8.46 7.53
CA ALA A 69 1.95 8.41 6.68
C ALA A 69 3.25 8.38 7.51
N GLY A 70 4.16 7.52 7.13
CA GLY A 70 5.56 7.55 7.56
C GLY A 70 6.37 8.65 6.86
N THR A 71 7.67 8.67 7.10
CA THR A 71 8.60 9.66 6.50
C THR A 71 9.31 9.15 5.26
N GLY A 72 9.17 7.87 4.92
CA GLY A 72 9.82 7.23 3.77
C GLY A 72 8.95 7.21 2.51
N GLY A 73 9.36 6.39 1.53
CA GLY A 73 8.66 6.26 0.24
C GLY A 73 7.20 5.81 0.39
N ASN A 74 6.93 4.87 1.31
CA ASN A 74 5.56 4.43 1.59
C ASN A 74 4.68 5.59 2.08
N GLY A 75 5.21 6.38 3.05
CA GLY A 75 4.55 7.59 3.53
C GLY A 75 4.30 8.60 2.42
N GLY A 76 5.26 8.79 1.53
CA GLY A 76 5.09 9.64 0.35
C GLY A 76 3.97 9.20 -0.57
N GLY A 77 3.82 7.88 -0.79
CA GLY A 77 2.69 7.30 -1.52
C GLY A 77 1.34 7.57 -0.84
N GLY A 78 1.28 7.44 0.49
CA GLY A 78 0.10 7.80 1.28
C GLY A 78 -0.25 9.29 1.21
N ILE A 79 0.75 10.18 1.32
CA ILE A 79 0.56 11.64 1.17
C ILE A 79 0.07 11.97 -0.24
N CYS A 80 0.63 11.31 -1.27
CA CYS A 80 0.16 11.45 -2.63
C CYS A 80 -1.30 11.02 -2.78
N ALA A 81 -1.71 9.90 -2.18
CA ALA A 81 -3.10 9.46 -2.18
C ALA A 81 -4.03 10.47 -1.47
N ALA A 82 -3.63 10.95 -0.29
CA ALA A 82 -4.36 11.99 0.43
C ALA A 82 -4.57 13.24 -0.44
N ARG A 83 -3.54 13.67 -1.17
CA ARG A 83 -3.62 14.79 -2.12
C ARG A 83 -4.64 14.54 -3.22
N HIS A 84 -4.64 13.34 -3.84
CA HIS A 84 -5.61 13.00 -4.87
C HIS A 84 -7.04 13.01 -4.33
N LEU A 85 -7.27 12.38 -3.18
CA LEU A 85 -8.59 12.35 -2.54
C LEU A 85 -9.09 13.76 -2.18
N ALA A 86 -8.23 14.60 -1.58
CA ALA A 86 -8.58 15.98 -1.23
C ALA A 86 -8.87 16.84 -2.48
N ASN A 87 -8.08 16.70 -3.56
CA ASN A 87 -8.32 17.39 -4.83
C ASN A 87 -9.69 17.04 -5.47
N HIS A 88 -10.19 15.84 -5.18
CA HIS A 88 -11.49 15.38 -5.65
C HIS A 88 -12.63 15.72 -4.67
N GLY A 89 -12.33 16.47 -3.59
CA GLY A 89 -13.33 16.97 -2.64
C GLY A 89 -13.68 16.01 -1.50
N GLY A 90 -12.87 14.98 -1.25
CA GLY A 90 -13.05 14.08 -0.11
C GLY A 90 -12.73 14.73 1.24
N ASP A 91 -13.36 14.26 2.32
CA ASP A 91 -13.06 14.66 3.70
C ASP A 91 -11.82 13.92 4.22
N ILE A 92 -10.64 14.52 4.01
CA ILE A 92 -9.36 13.88 4.23
C ILE A 92 -8.59 14.54 5.38
N THR A 93 -8.20 13.74 6.36
CA THR A 93 -7.26 14.13 7.40
C THR A 93 -5.95 13.35 7.22
N LEU A 94 -4.85 14.05 6.99
CA LEU A 94 -3.51 13.48 6.93
C LEU A 94 -2.80 13.63 8.28
N VAL A 95 -2.17 12.56 8.77
CA VAL A 95 -1.26 12.57 9.92
C VAL A 95 0.08 12.01 9.44
N VAL A 96 1.16 12.76 9.64
CA VAL A 96 2.52 12.33 9.32
C VAL A 96 3.26 12.02 10.61
N SER A 97 3.95 10.88 10.66
CA SER A 97 4.65 10.41 11.86
C SER A 97 5.70 11.39 12.39
N ASP A 98 6.39 12.12 11.49
CA ASP A 98 7.36 13.16 11.84
C ASP A 98 7.57 14.11 10.66
N LEU A 99 6.97 15.29 10.74
CA LEU A 99 7.07 16.31 9.70
C LEU A 99 8.50 16.85 9.52
N THR A 100 9.33 16.80 10.57
CA THR A 100 10.71 17.34 10.54
C THR A 100 11.67 16.41 9.80
N ARG A 101 11.32 15.15 9.65
CA ARG A 101 12.12 14.14 8.95
C ARG A 101 11.68 13.88 7.52
N LEU A 102 10.61 14.53 7.05
CA LEU A 102 10.24 14.45 5.64
C LEU A 102 11.29 15.14 4.77
N GLY A 103 11.73 14.44 3.73
CA GLY A 103 12.67 14.96 2.74
C GLY A 103 12.37 14.47 1.34
N GLY A 104 12.99 15.10 0.31
CA GLY A 104 12.84 14.71 -1.09
C GLY A 104 11.37 14.61 -1.55
N VAL A 105 11.07 13.59 -2.35
CA VAL A 105 9.75 13.42 -2.96
C VAL A 105 8.58 13.38 -1.97
N PRO A 106 8.66 12.71 -0.79
CA PRO A 106 7.62 12.79 0.24
C PRO A 106 7.34 14.22 0.74
N ALA A 107 8.37 15.06 0.90
CA ALA A 107 8.19 16.46 1.32
C ALA A 107 7.51 17.29 0.23
N ASP A 108 7.83 17.02 -1.03
CA ASP A 108 7.18 17.68 -2.17
C ASP A 108 5.70 17.27 -2.26
N GLN A 109 5.38 15.99 -2.04
CA GLN A 109 3.99 15.52 -1.95
C GLN A 109 3.22 16.20 -0.82
N LEU A 110 3.84 16.42 0.34
CA LEU A 110 3.22 17.17 1.44
C LEU A 110 2.95 18.63 1.06
N THR A 111 3.89 19.27 0.35
CA THR A 111 3.71 20.62 -0.15
C THR A 111 2.49 20.71 -1.09
N LEU A 112 2.35 19.75 -1.99
CA LEU A 112 1.20 19.66 -2.88
C LEU A 112 -0.10 19.36 -2.11
N TYR A 113 -0.06 18.46 -1.11
CA TYR A 113 -1.22 18.18 -0.26
C TYR A 113 -1.71 19.44 0.47
N ARG A 114 -0.81 20.20 1.08
CA ARG A 114 -1.15 21.46 1.76
C ARG A 114 -1.87 22.46 0.83
N ALA A 115 -1.52 22.46 -0.45
CA ALA A 115 -2.15 23.33 -1.45
C ALA A 115 -3.60 22.91 -1.80
N THR A 116 -4.03 21.68 -1.45
CA THR A 116 -5.42 21.24 -1.65
C THR A 116 -6.40 21.79 -0.61
N GLY A 117 -5.90 22.34 0.50
CA GLY A 117 -6.70 22.72 1.66
C GLY A 117 -7.11 21.53 2.54
N GLY A 118 -6.64 20.32 2.26
CA GLY A 118 -6.88 19.14 3.09
C GLY A 118 -6.34 19.33 4.52
N ARG A 119 -6.97 18.66 5.48
CA ARG A 119 -6.63 18.79 6.91
C ARG A 119 -5.34 18.06 7.24
N LEU A 120 -4.38 18.75 7.83
CA LEU A 120 -3.19 18.15 8.44
C LEU A 120 -3.36 18.17 9.96
N ALA A 121 -3.35 16.99 10.60
CA ALA A 121 -3.46 16.82 12.04
C ALA A 121 -2.14 16.35 12.65
N ASP A 122 -1.94 16.68 13.92
CA ASP A 122 -0.78 16.21 14.70
C ASP A 122 -1.04 14.78 15.24
N VAL A 123 0.01 14.02 15.47
CA VAL A 123 -0.09 12.69 16.11
C VAL A 123 -0.80 12.75 17.47
N ARG A 124 -0.64 13.85 18.21
CA ARG A 124 -1.31 14.08 19.50
C ARG A 124 -2.83 14.19 19.38
N ASP A 125 -3.35 14.49 18.21
CA ASP A 125 -4.78 14.64 17.96
C ASP A 125 -5.48 13.32 17.58
N LEU A 126 -4.72 12.22 17.41
CA LEU A 126 -5.24 10.92 16.98
C LEU A 126 -6.46 10.44 17.78
N GLY A 127 -6.46 10.67 19.11
CA GLY A 127 -7.55 10.24 19.98
C GLY A 127 -8.91 10.84 19.66
N GLY A 128 -8.93 12.01 19.02
CA GLY A 128 -10.14 12.73 18.60
C GLY A 128 -10.52 12.54 17.14
N LEU A 129 -9.75 11.77 16.35
CA LEU A 129 -10.07 11.54 14.94
C LEU A 129 -11.10 10.43 14.78
N GLU A 130 -12.12 10.73 13.98
CA GLU A 130 -13.08 9.76 13.49
C GLU A 130 -12.73 9.40 12.04
N ALA A 131 -12.96 8.14 11.65
CA ALA A 131 -12.71 7.65 10.30
C ALA A 131 -13.73 6.59 9.90
N GLU A 132 -14.23 6.67 8.69
CA GLU A 132 -14.93 5.57 8.02
C GLU A 132 -13.96 4.69 7.21
N LEU A 133 -12.80 5.22 6.86
CA LEU A 133 -11.69 4.49 6.26
C LEU A 133 -10.37 5.01 6.80
N VAL A 134 -9.46 4.10 7.14
CA VAL A 134 -8.09 4.44 7.52
C VAL A 134 -7.13 3.95 6.44
N VAL A 135 -6.21 4.81 6.04
CA VAL A 135 -5.13 4.46 5.12
C VAL A 135 -3.83 4.32 5.92
N ASP A 136 -3.28 3.12 5.89
CA ASP A 136 -1.99 2.79 6.46
C ASP A 136 -0.88 2.94 5.40
N ALA A 137 -0.09 3.98 5.54
CA ALA A 137 1.12 4.22 4.75
C ALA A 137 2.31 4.56 5.66
N VAL A 138 2.35 3.96 6.87
CA VAL A 138 3.40 4.27 7.85
C VAL A 138 4.70 3.55 7.52
N LEU A 139 4.65 2.24 7.31
CA LEU A 139 5.81 1.40 7.00
C LEU A 139 5.51 0.55 5.76
N GLY A 140 6.46 0.43 4.85
CA GLY A 140 6.38 -0.45 3.68
C GLY A 140 7.28 -1.67 3.84
N TYR A 141 7.69 -2.24 2.72
CA TYR A 141 8.44 -3.50 2.65
C TYR A 141 9.81 -3.50 3.37
N SER A 142 10.37 -2.33 3.71
CA SER A 142 11.72 -2.20 4.30
C SER A 142 11.70 -2.25 5.84
N LEU A 143 10.81 -3.02 6.46
CA LEU A 143 10.73 -3.15 7.91
C LEU A 143 12.06 -3.70 8.48
N GLY A 144 12.67 -2.96 9.40
CA GLY A 144 13.96 -3.33 10.04
C GLY A 144 13.80 -3.91 11.46
N GLY A 145 12.61 -4.38 11.84
CA GLY A 145 12.31 -4.91 13.18
C GLY A 145 10.97 -4.39 13.70
N ALA A 146 10.70 -4.58 15.01
CA ALA A 146 9.46 -4.13 15.61
C ALA A 146 9.24 -2.61 15.44
N PRO A 147 8.04 -2.15 15.04
CA PRO A 147 7.73 -0.74 15.04
C PRO A 147 7.97 -0.11 16.42
N HIS A 148 8.54 1.08 16.45
CA HIS A 148 8.85 1.79 17.70
C HIS A 148 8.48 3.28 17.60
N GLY A 149 8.48 3.97 18.76
CA GLY A 149 8.16 5.40 18.82
C GLY A 149 6.80 5.72 18.20
N VAL A 150 6.74 6.81 17.45
CA VAL A 150 5.51 7.29 16.79
C VAL A 150 4.96 6.28 15.80
N ALA A 151 5.79 5.56 15.06
CA ALA A 151 5.29 4.53 14.13
C ALA A 151 4.48 3.45 14.88
N ALA A 152 4.97 2.99 16.03
CA ALA A 152 4.23 2.03 16.86
C ALA A 152 2.94 2.63 17.45
N GLU A 153 2.91 3.92 17.75
CA GLU A 153 1.71 4.63 18.20
C GLU A 153 0.64 4.66 17.12
N LEU A 154 1.01 5.05 15.89
CA LEU A 154 0.13 5.06 14.72
C LEU A 154 -0.43 3.65 14.43
N VAL A 155 0.42 2.62 14.45
CA VAL A 155 0.02 1.23 14.26
C VAL A 155 -0.99 0.78 15.32
N ARG A 156 -0.74 1.05 16.62
CA ARG A 156 -1.69 0.70 17.68
C ARG A 156 -3.01 1.45 17.56
N TRP A 157 -2.96 2.71 17.15
CA TRP A 157 -4.18 3.48 16.90
C TRP A 157 -5.02 2.83 15.79
N MET A 158 -4.42 2.48 14.64
CA MET A 158 -5.13 1.77 13.56
C MET A 158 -5.73 0.45 14.05
N SER A 159 -4.94 -0.36 14.76
CA SER A 159 -5.39 -1.67 15.27
C SER A 159 -6.49 -1.58 16.32
N SER A 160 -6.74 -0.39 16.90
CA SER A 160 -7.83 -0.15 17.87
C SER A 160 -9.13 0.33 17.20
N ARG A 161 -9.14 0.56 15.87
CA ARG A 161 -10.31 1.05 15.15
C ARG A 161 -11.18 -0.08 14.63
N THR A 162 -12.48 0.20 14.55
CA THR A 162 -13.45 -0.66 13.85
C THR A 162 -13.58 -0.31 12.37
N ALA A 163 -13.12 0.87 11.97
CA ALA A 163 -13.08 1.30 10.59
C ALA A 163 -12.15 0.37 9.78
N PRO A 164 -12.50 0.05 8.53
CA PRO A 164 -11.63 -0.72 7.65
C PRO A 164 -10.30 0.00 7.43
N VAL A 165 -9.21 -0.77 7.33
CA VAL A 165 -7.87 -0.27 7.07
C VAL A 165 -7.40 -0.73 5.70
N VAL A 166 -6.94 0.21 4.89
CA VAL A 166 -6.28 -0.04 3.60
C VAL A 166 -4.79 0.22 3.75
N SER A 167 -3.98 -0.83 3.67
CA SER A 167 -2.53 -0.72 3.77
C SER A 167 -1.89 -0.55 2.40
N LEU A 168 -0.95 0.40 2.30
CA LEU A 168 -0.12 0.60 1.13
C LEU A 168 1.13 -0.28 1.23
N ASP A 169 1.37 -1.05 0.19
CA ASP A 169 2.49 -1.95 -0.03
C ASP A 169 2.49 -3.20 0.89
N VAL A 170 2.55 -3.03 2.19
CA VAL A 170 2.53 -4.07 3.22
C VAL A 170 1.85 -3.51 4.46
N PRO A 171 1.02 -4.27 5.18
CA PRO A 171 0.48 -3.81 6.46
C PRO A 171 1.61 -3.41 7.41
N SER A 172 1.56 -2.20 7.96
CA SER A 172 2.63 -1.68 8.80
C SER A 172 2.90 -2.58 10.00
N GLY A 173 4.14 -3.00 10.16
CA GLY A 173 4.59 -3.92 11.22
C GLY A 173 4.66 -5.38 10.79
N VAL A 174 4.20 -5.75 9.60
CA VAL A 174 4.36 -7.09 9.02
C VAL A 174 5.67 -7.13 8.21
N ASP A 175 6.49 -8.16 8.43
CA ASP A 175 7.69 -8.41 7.63
C ASP A 175 7.29 -8.90 6.23
N SER A 176 7.70 -8.16 5.22
CA SER A 176 7.27 -8.39 3.85
C SER A 176 7.81 -9.68 3.23
N THR A 177 8.88 -10.25 3.77
CA THR A 177 9.47 -11.51 3.29
C THR A 177 8.89 -12.72 3.99
N THR A 178 8.70 -12.64 5.31
CA THR A 178 8.32 -13.79 6.14
C THR A 178 6.84 -13.81 6.54
N GLY A 179 6.14 -12.68 6.43
CA GLY A 179 4.76 -12.52 6.92
C GLY A 179 4.64 -12.44 8.44
N THR A 180 5.75 -12.45 9.18
CA THR A 180 5.73 -12.38 10.64
C THR A 180 5.62 -10.93 11.13
N ALA A 181 5.06 -10.74 12.32
CA ALA A 181 4.99 -9.44 12.97
C ALA A 181 5.83 -9.45 14.25
N PRO A 182 7.02 -8.79 14.27
CA PRO A 182 7.90 -8.78 15.43
C PRO A 182 7.39 -7.91 16.59
N GLY A 183 6.32 -7.15 16.39
CA GLY A 183 5.75 -6.24 17.37
C GLY A 183 4.32 -5.85 17.04
N ALA A 184 3.94 -4.60 17.31
CA ALA A 184 2.65 -4.07 16.89
C ALA A 184 2.55 -4.07 15.36
N TYR A 185 1.41 -4.47 14.82
CA TYR A 185 1.16 -4.53 13.39
C TYR A 185 -0.30 -4.19 13.05
N VAL A 186 -0.54 -3.87 11.81
CA VAL A 186 -1.87 -3.58 11.27
C VAL A 186 -2.48 -4.86 10.71
N CYS A 187 -3.73 -5.16 11.11
CA CYS A 187 -4.58 -6.11 10.38
C CYS A 187 -5.39 -5.32 9.35
N ALA A 188 -4.94 -5.31 8.11
CA ALA A 188 -5.61 -4.63 7.04
C ALA A 188 -6.87 -5.38 6.60
N THR A 189 -7.93 -4.64 6.22
CA THR A 189 -9.06 -5.22 5.47
C THR A 189 -8.72 -5.38 3.99
N THR A 190 -7.83 -4.52 3.52
CA THR A 190 -7.34 -4.52 2.14
C THR A 190 -5.88 -4.07 2.11
N THR A 191 -5.05 -4.74 1.33
CA THR A 191 -3.67 -4.32 1.08
C THR A 191 -3.47 -4.09 -0.41
N MET A 192 -2.93 -2.93 -0.77
CA MET A 192 -2.49 -2.64 -2.13
C MET A 192 -0.98 -2.70 -2.21
N THR A 193 -0.45 -3.85 -2.63
CA THR A 193 1.00 -4.00 -2.83
C THR A 193 1.46 -3.38 -4.14
N LEU A 194 2.72 -2.96 -4.18
CA LEU A 194 3.29 -2.17 -5.27
C LEU A 194 4.29 -2.98 -6.08
N ALA A 195 4.32 -2.77 -7.40
CA ALA A 195 5.25 -3.39 -8.34
C ALA A 195 5.10 -4.92 -8.45
N LEU A 196 5.37 -5.65 -7.37
CA LEU A 196 5.18 -7.10 -7.23
C LEU A 196 4.74 -7.45 -5.80
N PRO A 197 3.96 -8.53 -5.63
CA PRO A 197 3.62 -9.01 -4.30
C PRO A 197 4.88 -9.54 -3.59
N LYS A 198 4.94 -9.36 -2.28
CA LYS A 198 6.03 -9.86 -1.46
C LYS A 198 5.69 -11.22 -0.90
N THR A 199 6.71 -12.07 -0.70
CA THR A 199 6.54 -13.48 -0.27
C THR A 199 5.81 -13.65 1.07
N GLY A 200 5.82 -12.63 1.92
CA GLY A 200 5.15 -12.63 3.23
C GLY A 200 3.70 -12.11 3.21
N LEU A 201 3.14 -11.76 2.05
CA LEU A 201 1.78 -11.22 1.95
C LEU A 201 0.66 -12.28 1.98
N ASP A 202 0.97 -13.53 2.30
CA ASP A 202 0.00 -14.60 2.57
C ASP A 202 -0.34 -14.70 4.08
N ALA A 203 -0.33 -13.58 4.78
CA ALA A 203 -0.63 -13.52 6.20
C ALA A 203 -2.07 -13.05 6.42
N ASP A 204 -2.71 -13.51 7.51
CA ASP A 204 -4.06 -13.09 7.90
C ASP A 204 -4.19 -11.56 8.07
N ALA A 205 -3.06 -10.87 8.28
CA ALA A 205 -3.01 -9.41 8.42
C ALA A 205 -3.24 -8.62 7.11
N VAL A 206 -3.20 -9.30 5.95
CA VAL A 206 -3.19 -8.65 4.62
C VAL A 206 -4.59 -8.29 4.12
N GLY A 207 -5.59 -9.09 4.48
CA GLY A 207 -6.94 -8.94 3.96
C GLY A 207 -7.02 -9.17 2.46
N GLU A 208 -7.88 -8.43 1.78
CA GLU A 208 -7.99 -8.49 0.31
C GLU A 208 -6.75 -7.89 -0.35
N LEU A 209 -6.08 -8.66 -1.22
CA LEU A 209 -4.81 -8.24 -1.81
C LEU A 209 -4.99 -7.69 -3.23
N TRP A 210 -4.48 -6.50 -3.46
CA TRP A 210 -4.39 -5.84 -4.76
C TRP A 210 -2.94 -5.59 -5.14
N LEU A 211 -2.60 -5.76 -6.42
CA LEU A 211 -1.31 -5.40 -6.99
C LEU A 211 -1.48 -4.17 -7.88
N ALA A 212 -0.74 -3.11 -7.59
CA ALA A 212 -0.73 -1.89 -8.39
C ALA A 212 0.47 -1.80 -9.33
N ASP A 213 0.21 -1.42 -10.56
CA ASP A 213 1.22 -0.97 -11.50
C ASP A 213 1.72 0.42 -11.10
N ILE A 214 3.00 0.54 -10.80
CA ILE A 214 3.65 1.81 -10.47
C ILE A 214 4.51 2.34 -11.62
N GLY A 215 4.37 1.76 -12.81
CA GLY A 215 5.02 2.21 -14.03
C GLY A 215 6.46 1.71 -14.21
N ILE A 216 6.85 0.62 -13.53
CA ILE A 216 8.15 0.00 -13.72
C ILE A 216 8.12 -0.84 -15.01
N PRO A 217 9.01 -0.56 -16.00
CA PRO A 217 9.06 -1.32 -17.24
C PRO A 217 9.39 -2.79 -17.03
N ARG A 218 8.78 -3.69 -17.80
CA ARG A 218 9.05 -5.14 -17.76
C ARG A 218 10.53 -5.50 -17.87
N GLU A 219 11.30 -4.69 -18.58
CA GLU A 219 12.74 -4.86 -18.73
C GLU A 219 13.49 -4.79 -17.38
N VAL A 220 13.03 -3.97 -16.43
CA VAL A 220 13.62 -3.89 -15.08
C VAL A 220 13.49 -5.24 -14.37
N TYR A 221 12.29 -5.81 -14.37
CA TYR A 221 12.05 -7.13 -13.76
C TYR A 221 12.87 -8.23 -14.44
N ARG A 222 12.97 -8.21 -15.76
CA ARG A 222 13.78 -9.16 -16.51
C ARG A 222 15.27 -9.09 -16.13
N ARG A 223 15.81 -7.90 -15.88
CA ARG A 223 17.20 -7.70 -15.45
C ARG A 223 17.49 -8.27 -14.06
N VAL A 224 16.50 -8.34 -13.21
CA VAL A 224 16.64 -8.98 -11.87
C VAL A 224 16.18 -10.43 -11.87
N GLY A 225 15.98 -11.05 -13.05
CA GLY A 225 15.63 -12.46 -13.18
C GLY A 225 14.15 -12.77 -12.95
N VAL A 226 13.28 -11.77 -12.88
CA VAL A 226 11.84 -11.96 -12.68
C VAL A 226 11.09 -11.77 -13.99
N GLN A 227 10.22 -12.73 -14.33
CA GLN A 227 9.36 -12.66 -15.52
C GLN A 227 7.92 -12.39 -15.12
N LEU A 228 7.36 -11.28 -15.60
CA LEU A 228 5.95 -10.98 -15.45
C LEU A 228 5.12 -11.74 -16.49
N PRO A 229 3.93 -12.26 -16.12
CA PRO A 229 3.01 -12.84 -17.09
C PRO A 229 2.55 -11.78 -18.09
N ASP A 230 2.28 -12.21 -19.32
CA ASP A 230 1.72 -11.32 -20.33
C ASP A 230 0.30 -10.93 -19.94
N GLY A 231 -0.04 -9.67 -20.19
CA GLY A 231 -1.38 -9.15 -19.94
C GLY A 231 -1.72 -8.89 -18.46
N LEU A 232 -0.74 -8.95 -17.53
CA LEU A 232 -1.00 -8.75 -16.09
C LEU A 232 -1.86 -7.53 -15.79
N PHE A 233 -1.54 -6.39 -16.39
CA PHE A 233 -2.26 -5.13 -16.18
C PHE A 233 -3.19 -4.75 -17.35
N THR A 234 -3.55 -5.71 -18.23
CA THR A 234 -4.52 -5.44 -19.30
C THR A 234 -5.90 -4.97 -18.79
N PRO A 235 -6.42 -5.45 -17.65
CA PRO A 235 -7.69 -4.97 -17.14
C PRO A 235 -7.65 -3.55 -16.56
N GLY A 236 -6.47 -3.04 -16.21
CA GLY A 236 -6.31 -1.72 -15.56
C GLY A 236 -4.99 -1.57 -14.85
N TYR A 237 -4.83 -0.47 -14.13
CA TYR A 237 -3.59 -0.15 -13.42
C TYR A 237 -3.45 -0.86 -12.07
N ARG A 238 -4.42 -1.66 -11.66
CA ARG A 238 -4.33 -2.57 -10.52
C ARG A 238 -5.14 -3.83 -10.80
N VAL A 239 -4.71 -4.93 -10.20
CA VAL A 239 -5.39 -6.23 -10.30
C VAL A 239 -5.53 -6.84 -8.91
N ARG A 240 -6.65 -7.53 -8.68
CA ARG A 240 -6.86 -8.28 -7.45
C ARG A 240 -6.10 -9.60 -7.53
N LEU A 241 -5.44 -9.95 -6.42
CA LEU A 241 -4.73 -11.20 -6.26
C LEU A 241 -5.44 -12.10 -5.24
N ALA A 242 -5.35 -13.40 -5.45
CA ALA A 242 -5.66 -14.42 -4.46
C ALA A 242 -4.35 -15.14 -4.07
N SER A 243 -4.26 -15.63 -2.84
CA SER A 243 -3.19 -16.54 -2.44
C SER A 243 -3.46 -17.94 -3.00
N ASP A 244 -2.41 -18.75 -3.16
CA ASP A 244 -2.59 -20.16 -3.61
C ASP A 244 -3.47 -20.98 -2.63
N ALA A 245 -3.66 -20.50 -1.39
CA ALA A 245 -4.55 -21.13 -0.40
C ALA A 245 -6.06 -20.96 -0.71
N ASP A 246 -6.43 -19.93 -1.51
CA ASP A 246 -7.83 -19.65 -1.85
C ASP A 246 -8.39 -20.58 -2.96
N ASP A 247 -7.55 -21.31 -3.69
CA ASP A 247 -7.97 -22.25 -4.75
C ASP A 247 -8.82 -23.43 -4.23
N GLY A 248 -8.83 -23.68 -2.92
CA GLY A 248 -9.68 -24.69 -2.29
C GLY A 248 -11.19 -24.35 -2.20
N ALA A 249 -11.55 -23.08 -2.38
CA ALA A 249 -12.94 -22.61 -2.21
C ALA A 249 -13.76 -22.56 -3.52
N GLN A 250 -13.13 -22.56 -4.69
CA GLN A 250 -13.82 -22.44 -5.98
C GLN A 250 -14.29 -23.76 -6.62
N THR A 251 -14.05 -24.91 -6.00
CA THR A 251 -14.46 -26.23 -6.56
C THR A 251 -15.82 -26.73 -6.06
N ARG A 252 -16.76 -25.84 -5.70
CA ARG A 252 -18.16 -26.21 -5.42
C ARG A 252 -19.13 -25.45 -6.31
N VAL A 253 -19.10 -25.75 -7.61
CA VAL A 253 -20.28 -25.55 -8.46
C VAL A 253 -21.16 -26.77 -8.31
N PRO A 254 -22.40 -26.69 -7.80
CA PRO A 254 -23.33 -27.79 -7.85
C PRO A 254 -23.74 -28.00 -9.31
N LEU A 255 -23.45 -29.16 -9.87
CA LEU A 255 -24.08 -29.62 -11.08
C LEU A 255 -25.58 -29.80 -10.80
N GLN A 256 -26.41 -29.01 -11.48
CA GLN A 256 -27.80 -29.29 -11.74
C GLN A 256 -27.99 -29.66 -13.21
#